data_13ab2ff769bc89c31f41bcd64b1b9593
#
_entry.id   13ab2ff769bc89c31f41bcd64b1b9593
#
_cell.length_a   1.000
_cell.length_b   1.000
_cell.length_c   1.000
_cell.angle_alpha   90.00
_cell.angle_beta   90.00
_cell.angle_gamma   90.00
#
_symmetry.space_group_name_H-M   'P 1'
#
loop_
_entity.id
_entity.type
_entity.pdbx_description
1 polymer ?
#
loop_
_entity_poly.entity_id
_entity_poly.type
_entity_poly.pdbx_seq_one_letter_code
_entity_poly.pdbx_strand_id
1 'polypeptide(L)'
;MKRQNTPAAEEPAKKKHRRRAVDPKTGLTVFEPNTVYFNDYLKTYIGAKWQAIKNSLYDAGYQALEVSRYRDGLLNDFNRICAENNYHGIV
;
A
#
# COMPACT_ATOMS: atom_id res chain seq x y z
N MET A 1 -13.30 -14.92 -28.21
CA MET A 1 -13.07 -14.67 -28.04
C MET A 1 -12.89 -14.66 -27.75
N LYS A 2 -12.75 -14.61 -27.30
CA LYS A 2 -12.49 -14.50 -26.93
C LYS A 2 -12.17 -14.34 -26.50
N ARG A 3 -12.25 -14.22 -25.98
CA ARG A 3 -11.82 -13.95 -25.52
C ARG A 3 -11.43 -13.72 -25.15
N GLN A 4 -11.48 -13.60 -24.72
CA GLN A 4 -10.97 -13.27 -24.39
C GLN A 4 -10.63 -13.02 -23.99
N ASN A 5 -10.93 -13.14 -23.78
CA ASN A 5 -10.54 -12.68 -23.35
C ASN A 5 -10.36 -12.49 -22.79
N THR A 6 -10.52 -12.42 -22.44
CA THR A 6 -10.18 -12.06 -21.78
C THR A 6 -9.98 -11.93 -21.20
N PRO A 7 -10.05 -11.91 -21.03
CA PRO A 7 -9.70 -11.61 -20.40
C PRO A 7 -9.34 -11.55 -19.88
N ALA A 8 -9.42 -11.53 -19.52
CA ALA A 8 -8.93 -11.24 -19.12
C ALA A 8 -8.67 -11.27 -18.66
N ALA A 9 -8.83 -11.37 -18.47
CA ALA A 9 -8.43 -11.21 -18.14
C ALA A 9 -8.11 -11.49 -17.76
N GLU A 10 -8.11 -11.71 -17.46
CA GLU A 10 -7.67 -11.83 -17.26
C GLU A 10 -7.08 -12.01 -16.99
N GLU A 11 -7.00 -12.20 -16.67
CA GLU A 11 -6.36 -12.27 -16.49
C GLU A 11 -5.61 -12.31 -16.52
N PRO A 12 -5.42 -12.51 -16.60
CA PRO A 12 -4.66 -12.37 -16.41
C PRO A 12 -3.95 -12.40 -16.41
N ALA A 13 -3.83 -12.09 -16.56
CA ALA A 13 -2.98 -11.82 -16.41
C ALA A 13 -2.67 -11.84 -15.69
N LYS A 14 -2.77 -12.16 -15.12
CA LYS A 14 -2.32 -12.28 -14.28
C LYS A 14 -1.45 -13.22 -13.86
N LYS A 15 -0.96 -13.98 -14.03
CA LYS A 15 -0.13 -14.90 -13.74
C LYS A 15 1.22 -14.53 -13.69
N LYS A 16 1.64 -13.72 -14.38
CA LYS A 16 2.88 -13.12 -14.20
C LYS A 16 2.88 -12.13 -13.17
N HIS A 17 1.78 -11.90 -12.59
CA HIS A 17 1.65 -10.99 -11.48
C HIS A 17 2.28 -11.55 -10.26
N ARG A 18 2.78 -10.71 -9.40
CA ARG A 18 3.22 -11.13 -8.09
C ARG A 18 2.07 -11.70 -7.31
N ARG A 19 2.32 -12.79 -6.65
CA ARG A 19 1.34 -13.38 -5.76
C ARG A 19 1.26 -12.55 -4.50
N ARG A 20 0.07 -12.42 -3.98
CA ARG A 20 -0.16 -11.66 -2.76
C ARG A 20 -0.96 -12.48 -1.77
N ALA A 21 -0.73 -12.23 -0.50
CA ALA A 21 -1.47 -12.85 0.57
C ALA A 21 -1.50 -11.89 1.74
N VAL A 22 -2.51 -12.00 2.58
CA VAL A 22 -2.60 -11.18 3.79
C VAL A 22 -1.86 -11.89 4.90
N ASP A 23 -0.90 -11.20 5.50
CA ASP A 23 -0.16 -11.75 6.64
C ASP A 23 -1.07 -11.71 7.87
N PRO A 24 -1.39 -12.87 8.48
CA PRO A 24 -2.29 -12.88 9.63
C PRO A 24 -1.72 -12.17 10.86
N LYS A 25 -0.40 -12.01 10.95
CA LYS A 25 0.21 -11.33 12.08
C LYS A 25 0.04 -9.82 12.02
N THR A 26 0.11 -9.25 10.82
CA THR A 26 0.07 -7.81 10.65
C THR A 26 -1.19 -7.32 9.98
N GLY A 27 -1.91 -8.20 9.28
CA GLY A 27 -3.05 -7.82 8.48
C GLY A 27 -2.67 -7.15 7.17
N LEU A 28 -1.37 -7.05 6.87
CA LEU A 28 -0.91 -6.36 5.67
C LEU A 28 -0.96 -7.27 4.45
N THR A 29 -1.23 -6.66 3.31
CA THR A 29 -1.13 -7.36 2.02
C THR A 29 0.35 -7.46 1.65
N VAL A 30 0.85 -8.68 1.54
CA VAL A 30 2.25 -8.94 1.22
C VAL A 30 2.34 -9.55 -0.16
N PHE A 31 3.19 -8.98 -1.00
CA PHE A 31 3.46 -9.49 -2.35
C PHE A 31 4.78 -10.26 -2.32
N GLU A 32 4.89 -11.26 -3.18
CA GLU A 32 6.13 -12.02 -3.26
C GLU A 32 7.20 -11.21 -3.96
N PRO A 33 8.46 -11.28 -3.50
CA PRO A 33 8.88 -11.86 -2.21
C PRO A 33 8.81 -10.83 -1.08
N ASN A 34 8.04 -11.10 -0.06
CA ASN A 34 7.97 -10.32 1.19
C ASN A 34 7.93 -8.81 0.97
N THR A 35 7.14 -8.36 -0.01
CA THR A 35 7.08 -6.94 -0.38
C THR A 35 5.76 -6.33 0.07
N VAL A 36 5.83 -5.20 0.74
CA VAL A 36 4.66 -4.45 1.19
C VAL A 36 4.74 -3.04 0.64
N TYR A 37 3.65 -2.56 0.05
CA TYR A 37 3.59 -1.22 -0.49
C TYR A 37 2.99 -0.26 0.52
N PHE A 38 3.54 0.94 0.58
CA PHE A 38 3.13 1.95 1.54
C PHE A 38 1.63 2.28 1.43
N ASN A 39 1.11 2.40 0.21
CA ASN A 39 -0.31 2.68 0.04
C ASN A 39 -1.20 1.55 0.55
N ASP A 40 -0.77 0.30 0.42
CA ASP A 40 -1.53 -0.82 0.96
C ASP A 40 -1.50 -0.83 2.48
N TYR A 41 -0.37 -0.46 3.08
CA TYR A 41 -0.27 -0.26 4.51
C TYR A 41 -1.26 0.83 4.97
N LEU A 42 -1.30 1.95 4.26
CA LEU A 42 -2.21 3.04 4.63
C LEU A 42 -3.66 2.63 4.49
N LYS A 43 -4.00 1.88 3.45
CA LYS A 43 -5.37 1.39 3.27
C LYS A 43 -5.78 0.48 4.43
N THR A 44 -4.86 -0.34 4.91
CA THR A 44 -5.13 -1.27 5.99
C THR A 44 -5.33 -0.57 7.33
N TYR A 45 -4.47 0.39 7.67
CA TYR A 45 -4.50 1.01 8.99
C TYR A 45 -5.22 2.34 9.05
N ILE A 46 -5.16 3.13 7.98
CA ILE A 46 -5.77 4.46 7.95
C ILE A 46 -7.08 4.44 7.17
N GLY A 47 -7.20 3.50 6.23
CA GLY A 47 -8.39 3.35 5.41
C GLY A 47 -8.35 4.14 4.11
N ALA A 48 -7.22 4.73 3.76
CA ALA A 48 -7.12 5.55 2.54
C ALA A 48 -5.70 5.55 2.00
N LYS A 49 -5.59 5.76 0.69
CA LYS A 49 -4.28 5.97 0.06
C LYS A 49 -3.75 7.35 0.40
N TRP A 50 -2.44 7.53 0.24
CA TRP A 50 -1.78 8.78 0.61
C TRP A 50 -2.41 9.99 -0.07
N GLN A 51 -2.79 9.88 -1.35
CA GLN A 51 -3.38 11.01 -2.06
C GLN A 51 -4.66 11.51 -1.37
N ALA A 52 -5.51 10.58 -0.92
CA ALA A 52 -6.75 10.96 -0.23
C ALA A 52 -6.45 11.56 1.15
N ILE A 53 -5.48 10.99 1.86
CA ILE A 53 -5.07 11.51 3.17
C ILE A 53 -4.55 12.94 3.02
N LYS A 54 -3.68 13.16 2.04
CA LYS A 54 -3.10 14.46 1.79
C LYS A 54 -4.17 15.50 1.47
N ASN A 55 -5.12 15.14 0.61
CA ASN A 55 -6.21 16.04 0.26
C ASN A 55 -7.05 16.39 1.48
N SER A 56 -7.34 15.42 2.33
CA SER A 56 -8.10 15.66 3.56
C SER A 56 -7.37 16.60 4.49
N LEU A 57 -6.05 16.48 4.60
CA LEU A 57 -5.25 17.35 5.45
C LEU A 57 -5.29 18.80 4.93
N TYR A 58 -5.13 18.97 3.62
CA TYR A 58 -5.22 20.32 3.06
C TYR A 58 -6.61 20.91 3.22
N ASP A 59 -7.65 20.11 3.04
CA ASP A 59 -9.04 20.56 3.27
C ASP A 59 -9.27 20.98 4.71
N ALA A 60 -8.59 20.35 5.65
CA ALA A 60 -8.68 20.68 7.07
C ALA A 60 -7.84 21.89 7.46
N GLY A 61 -7.08 22.47 6.52
CA GLY A 61 -6.31 23.68 6.74
C GLY A 61 -4.84 23.48 7.04
N TYR A 62 -4.32 22.26 6.93
CA TYR A 62 -2.91 22.01 7.18
C TYR A 62 -2.05 22.58 6.06
N GLN A 63 -0.87 23.06 6.43
CA GLN A 63 0.09 23.60 5.50
C GLN A 63 1.01 22.51 4.96
N ALA A 64 1.71 22.80 3.87
CA ALA A 64 2.56 21.81 3.20
C ALA A 64 3.58 21.17 4.14
N LEU A 65 4.20 21.96 5.00
CA LEU A 65 5.19 21.43 5.94
C LEU A 65 4.56 20.46 6.93
N GLU A 66 3.37 20.79 7.42
CA GLU A 66 2.65 19.93 8.36
C GLU A 66 2.24 18.63 7.70
N VAL A 67 1.78 18.70 6.45
CA VAL A 67 1.40 17.52 5.68
C VAL A 67 2.62 16.63 5.45
N SER A 68 3.76 17.23 5.14
CA SER A 68 5.01 16.51 4.96
C SER A 68 5.44 15.79 6.24
N ARG A 69 5.31 16.45 7.38
CA ARG A 69 5.64 15.84 8.68
C ARG A 69 4.71 14.69 9.02
N TYR A 70 3.45 14.83 8.68
CA TYR A 70 2.49 13.75 8.89
C TYR A 70 2.89 12.52 8.06
N ARG A 71 3.26 12.74 6.81
CA ARG A 71 3.72 11.66 5.95
C ARG A 71 4.98 10.99 6.50
N ASP A 72 5.91 11.81 7.01
CA ASP A 72 7.14 11.27 7.59
C ASP A 72 6.85 10.37 8.79
N GLY A 73 5.88 10.74 9.62
CA GLY A 73 5.47 9.90 10.74
C GLY A 73 4.89 8.57 10.27
N LEU A 74 4.05 8.61 9.24
CA LEU A 74 3.49 7.38 8.68
C LEU A 74 4.58 6.50 8.07
N LEU A 75 5.55 7.12 7.39
CA LEU A 75 6.66 6.38 6.80
C LEU A 75 7.55 5.73 7.87
N ASN A 76 7.78 6.43 8.97
CA ASN A 76 8.56 5.87 10.07
C ASN A 76 7.89 4.64 10.66
N ASP A 77 6.57 4.69 10.87
CA ASP A 77 5.83 3.54 11.36
C ASP A 77 5.85 2.38 10.37
N PHE A 78 5.69 2.70 9.09
CA PHE A 78 5.72 1.70 8.04
C PHE A 78 7.08 1.01 7.99
N ASN A 79 8.15 1.79 8.02
CA ASN A 79 9.51 1.25 7.98
C ASN A 79 9.80 0.38 9.19
N ARG A 80 9.32 0.78 10.36
CA ARG A 80 9.49 -0.01 11.58
C ARG A 80 8.80 -1.37 11.47
N ILE A 81 7.56 -1.37 11.00
CA ILE A 81 6.80 -2.61 10.85
C ILE A 81 7.47 -3.53 9.82
N CYS A 82 7.94 -2.96 8.72
CA CYS A 82 8.64 -3.74 7.70
C CYS A 82 9.91 -4.35 8.27
N ALA A 83 10.66 -3.60 9.05
CA ALA A 83 11.89 -4.09 9.65
C ALA A 83 11.61 -5.22 10.65
N GLU A 84 10.55 -5.05 11.46
CA GLU A 84 10.19 -6.05 12.46
C GLU A 84 9.74 -7.37 11.84
N ASN A 85 9.20 -7.35 10.64
CA ASN A 85 8.64 -8.51 9.99
C ASN A 85 9.44 -8.97 8.77
N ASN A 86 10.59 -8.36 8.53
CA ASN A 86 11.45 -8.69 7.38
C ASN A 86 10.76 -8.48 6.04
N TYR A 87 9.92 -7.47 5.96
CA TYR A 87 9.29 -7.08 4.70
C TYR A 87 10.19 -6.11 3.95
N HIS A 88 10.12 -6.19 2.62
CA HIS A 88 10.69 -5.18 1.76
C HIS A 88 9.63 -4.11 1.52
N GLY A 89 9.81 -2.95 2.11
CA GLY A 89 8.83 -1.87 2.00
C GLY A 89 9.11 -0.98 0.80
N ILE A 90 8.07 -0.74 0.00
CA ILE A 90 8.15 0.15 -1.16
C ILE A 90 7.19 1.32 -0.96
N VAL A 91 7.72 2.50 -1.11
CA VAL A 91 6.95 3.74 -0.96
C VAL A 91 6.42 4.25 -2.29
#